data_9522a72fce27bb48245ca7ad6e30f192
#
_entry.id   9522a72fce27bb48245ca7ad6e30f192
#
_cell.length_a   1.000
_cell.length_b   1.000
_cell.length_c   1.000
_cell.angle_alpha   90.00
_cell.angle_beta   90.00
_cell.angle_gamma   90.00
#
_symmetry.space_group_name_H-M   'P 1'
#
loop_
_entity.id
_entity.type
_entity.pdbx_description
1 polymer ?
#
loop_
_entity_poly.entity_id
_entity_poly.type
_entity_poly.pdbx_seq_one_letter_code
_entity_poly.pdbx_strand_id
1 'polypeptide(L)'
;MNFHGLNQKQQSVAKELEQNILLLASAGTGKTNTLAYRIENILDKKLAKPEEIVCLTFTNKACNEMKDRINSIAGGAAVDVMVKTIHGFCYEILRWAARQDSDIFGDFGVFDETDCLELIANLKYVNSEKASVFQKLINLVKEYRGEYNFFSQHPEEDYEQVILRLKDKNPQRLADAAKGFENILMIFDAHCGEILKEYDDMLRENHAVDFNDLINEAYRLLQQDEVAKVWQNRFKFWCVDEVQDISRLEYSLLTRMFGSSNLLLCGDIFQTIYEWRGSDPTFINQS
;
A
#
# COMPACT_ATOMS: atom_id res chain seq x y z
N MET A 1 19.08 23.23 -16.85
CA MET A 1 19.10 22.35 -15.67
C MET A 1 20.39 21.55 -15.60
N ASN A 2 21.05 21.44 -14.45
CA ASN A 2 22.32 20.73 -14.30
C ASN A 2 22.11 19.51 -13.38
N PHE A 3 22.18 18.31 -13.93
CA PHE A 3 21.96 17.04 -13.23
C PHE A 3 23.21 16.59 -12.48
N HIS A 4 23.66 17.39 -11.50
CA HIS A 4 24.88 17.11 -10.73
C HIS A 4 24.80 15.77 -9.99
N GLY A 5 25.80 14.93 -10.17
CA GLY A 5 25.91 13.64 -9.49
C GLY A 5 25.10 12.49 -10.12
N LEU A 6 24.37 12.72 -11.20
CA LEU A 6 23.74 11.66 -11.97
C LEU A 6 24.66 11.13 -13.08
N ASN A 7 24.73 9.82 -13.24
CA ASN A 7 25.36 9.20 -14.41
C ASN A 7 24.49 9.36 -15.67
N GLN A 8 25.01 9.01 -16.85
CA GLN A 8 24.33 9.22 -18.13
C GLN A 8 22.95 8.52 -18.20
N LYS A 9 22.82 7.28 -17.67
CA LYS A 9 21.56 6.54 -17.65
C LYS A 9 20.53 7.21 -16.73
N GLN A 10 20.94 7.65 -15.55
CA GLN A 10 20.09 8.38 -14.63
C GLN A 10 19.63 9.73 -15.22
N GLN A 11 20.54 10.43 -15.91
CA GLN A 11 20.17 11.67 -16.60
C GLN A 11 19.15 11.43 -17.70
N SER A 12 19.23 10.32 -18.46
CA SER A 12 18.24 10.00 -19.48
C SER A 12 16.87 9.77 -18.85
N VAL A 13 16.79 9.04 -17.72
CA VAL A 13 15.52 8.84 -16.97
C VAL A 13 14.96 10.15 -16.44
N ALA A 14 15.80 11.01 -15.85
CA ALA A 14 15.35 12.32 -15.33
C ALA A 14 14.88 13.29 -16.44
N LYS A 15 15.34 13.11 -17.66
CA LYS A 15 14.99 13.94 -18.84
C LYS A 15 13.78 13.42 -19.61
N GLU A 16 13.53 12.12 -19.58
CA GLU A 16 12.41 11.49 -20.29
C GLU A 16 11.10 11.78 -19.55
N LEU A 17 10.21 12.57 -20.12
CA LEU A 17 8.98 13.03 -19.51
C LEU A 17 7.73 12.71 -20.34
N GLU A 18 7.90 12.05 -21.47
CA GLU A 18 6.80 11.72 -22.40
C GLU A 18 6.38 10.25 -22.27
N GLN A 19 7.35 9.37 -21.98
CA GLN A 19 7.10 7.93 -21.91
C GLN A 19 7.05 7.42 -20.47
N ASN A 20 6.31 6.34 -20.27
CA ASN A 20 6.35 5.58 -19.02
C ASN A 20 7.68 4.85 -18.91
N ILE A 21 8.27 4.86 -17.74
CA ILE A 21 9.57 4.27 -17.48
C ILE A 21 9.48 3.25 -16.37
N LEU A 22 10.08 2.08 -16.59
CA LEU A 22 10.44 1.13 -15.56
C LEU A 22 11.96 1.19 -15.33
N LEU A 23 12.38 1.71 -14.18
CA LEU A 23 13.78 1.82 -13.77
C LEU A 23 14.15 0.65 -12.86
N LEU A 24 14.88 -0.32 -13.42
CA LEU A 24 15.41 -1.45 -12.65
C LEU A 24 16.85 -1.14 -12.22
N ALA A 25 17.09 -1.03 -10.94
CA ALA A 25 18.39 -0.68 -10.39
C ALA A 25 18.56 -1.18 -8.96
N SER A 26 19.74 -1.69 -8.63
CA SER A 26 20.04 -2.20 -7.30
C SER A 26 19.96 -1.12 -6.21
N ALA A 27 19.85 -1.55 -4.95
CA ALA A 27 19.89 -0.63 -3.81
C ALA A 27 21.18 0.22 -3.81
N GLY A 28 21.06 1.46 -3.35
CA GLY A 28 22.22 2.38 -3.27
C GLY A 28 22.70 2.99 -4.59
N THR A 29 22.06 2.68 -5.72
CA THR A 29 22.46 3.21 -7.04
C THR A 29 21.99 4.62 -7.33
N GLY A 30 21.36 5.31 -6.38
CA GLY A 30 20.89 6.69 -6.56
C GLY A 30 19.52 6.83 -7.21
N LYS A 31 18.61 5.82 -7.10
CA LYS A 31 17.22 5.87 -7.57
C LYS A 31 16.51 7.12 -7.05
N THR A 32 16.53 7.34 -5.75
CA THR A 32 15.90 8.52 -5.09
C THR A 32 16.40 9.86 -5.65
N ASN A 33 17.71 9.95 -5.96
CA ASN A 33 18.28 11.13 -6.58
C ASN A 33 17.74 11.36 -7.99
N THR A 34 17.63 10.29 -8.77
CA THR A 34 17.09 10.34 -10.13
C THR A 34 15.63 10.80 -10.12
N LEU A 35 14.83 10.28 -9.20
CA LEU A 35 13.43 10.69 -8.98
C LEU A 35 13.32 12.18 -8.65
N ALA A 36 14.13 12.67 -7.71
CA ALA A 36 14.11 14.08 -7.30
C ALA A 36 14.47 15.03 -8.44
N TYR A 37 15.50 14.70 -9.23
CA TYR A 37 15.85 15.49 -10.43
C TYR A 37 14.81 15.42 -11.54
N ARG A 38 14.08 14.30 -11.67
CA ARG A 38 12.94 14.21 -12.60
C ARG A 38 11.83 15.16 -12.19
N ILE A 39 11.47 15.19 -10.91
CA ILE A 39 10.45 16.11 -10.38
C ILE A 39 10.86 17.56 -10.61
N GLU A 40 12.09 17.93 -10.28
CA GLU A 40 12.60 19.27 -10.58
C GLU A 40 12.46 19.60 -12.07
N ASN A 41 12.80 18.66 -12.98
CA ASN A 41 12.67 18.87 -14.43
C ASN A 41 11.21 19.04 -14.89
N ILE A 42 10.26 18.31 -14.30
CA ILE A 42 8.81 18.46 -14.54
C ILE A 42 8.36 19.88 -14.15
N LEU A 43 8.76 20.34 -12.96
CA LEU A 43 8.41 21.65 -12.42
C LEU A 43 9.08 22.79 -13.21
N ASP A 44 10.36 22.68 -13.55
CA ASP A 44 11.10 23.67 -14.32
C ASP A 44 10.50 23.86 -15.72
N LYS A 45 10.11 22.78 -16.38
CA LYS A 45 9.41 22.81 -17.66
C LYS A 45 7.93 23.16 -17.58
N LYS A 46 7.38 23.35 -16.38
CA LYS A 46 5.97 23.67 -16.13
C LYS A 46 4.98 22.67 -16.75
N LEU A 47 5.35 21.39 -16.79
CA LEU A 47 4.49 20.31 -17.31
C LEU A 47 3.38 19.92 -16.33
N ALA A 48 3.63 20.10 -15.03
CA ALA A 48 2.66 19.90 -13.97
C ALA A 48 2.89 20.90 -12.84
N LYS A 49 1.85 21.16 -12.07
CA LYS A 49 1.95 21.83 -10.78
C LYS A 49 2.42 20.82 -9.72
N PRO A 50 3.01 21.27 -8.58
CA PRO A 50 3.45 20.36 -7.52
C PRO A 50 2.36 19.40 -7.04
N GLU A 51 1.14 19.90 -6.85
CA GLU A 51 -0.02 19.11 -6.41
C GLU A 51 -0.53 18.08 -7.43
N GLU A 52 -0.05 18.14 -8.67
CA GLU A 52 -0.34 17.18 -9.75
C GLU A 52 0.75 16.08 -9.86
N ILE A 53 1.70 16.06 -8.92
CA ILE A 53 2.80 15.08 -8.86
C ILE A 53 2.69 14.28 -7.57
N VAL A 54 2.77 12.94 -7.68
CA VAL A 54 2.78 12.05 -6.53
C VAL A 54 3.98 11.12 -6.56
N CYS A 55 4.63 10.97 -5.40
CA CYS A 55 5.68 10.00 -5.15
C CYS A 55 5.21 9.03 -4.07
N LEU A 56 5.18 7.74 -4.40
CA LEU A 56 4.90 6.70 -3.43
C LEU A 56 6.17 5.93 -3.08
N THR A 57 6.33 5.67 -1.80
CA THR A 57 7.43 4.89 -1.25
C THR A 57 6.89 3.81 -0.32
N PHE A 58 7.74 2.89 0.11
CA PHE A 58 7.30 1.77 0.93
C PHE A 58 7.26 2.08 2.44
N THR A 59 8.16 2.94 2.93
CA THR A 59 8.28 3.24 4.36
C THR A 59 8.21 4.74 4.66
N ASN A 60 7.80 5.09 5.87
CA ASN A 60 7.81 6.48 6.35
C ASN A 60 9.22 7.10 6.32
N LYS A 61 10.26 6.29 6.60
CA LYS A 61 11.64 6.72 6.49
C LYS A 61 11.99 7.12 5.06
N ALA A 62 11.65 6.26 4.08
CA ALA A 62 11.87 6.55 2.67
C ALA A 62 11.07 7.77 2.20
N CYS A 63 9.84 7.98 2.70
CA CYS A 63 9.08 9.20 2.44
C CYS A 63 9.80 10.46 2.90
N ASN A 64 10.36 10.46 4.12
CA ASN A 64 11.07 11.60 4.65
C ASN A 64 12.37 11.87 3.87
N GLU A 65 13.15 10.84 3.58
CA GLU A 65 14.35 10.94 2.75
C GLU A 65 14.04 11.47 1.34
N MET A 66 12.92 11.03 0.73
CA MET A 66 12.47 11.51 -0.56
C MET A 66 12.06 12.99 -0.51
N LYS A 67 11.28 13.41 0.50
CA LYS A 67 10.89 14.81 0.71
C LYS A 67 12.11 15.71 0.88
N ASP A 68 13.06 15.32 1.72
CA ASP A 68 14.29 16.06 1.95
C ASP A 68 15.10 16.20 0.66
N ARG A 69 15.15 15.13 -0.13
CA ARG A 69 15.86 15.13 -1.41
C ARG A 69 15.19 16.03 -2.44
N ILE A 70 13.86 15.93 -2.58
CA ILE A 70 13.08 16.79 -3.49
C ILE A 70 13.28 18.27 -3.08
N ASN A 71 13.14 18.58 -1.79
CA ASN A 71 13.31 19.94 -1.28
C ASN A 71 14.73 20.46 -1.50
N SER A 72 15.75 19.63 -1.34
CA SER A 72 17.16 20.03 -1.56
C SER A 72 17.47 20.35 -3.01
N ILE A 73 16.77 19.76 -3.96
CA ILE A 73 16.98 19.89 -5.42
C ILE A 73 16.04 20.94 -6.01
N ALA A 74 14.74 20.80 -5.81
CA ALA A 74 13.72 21.67 -6.42
C ALA A 74 13.33 22.87 -5.52
N GLY A 75 13.81 22.92 -4.27
CA GLY A 75 13.53 23.99 -3.33
C GLY A 75 12.05 24.15 -3.00
N GLY A 76 11.63 25.36 -2.67
CA GLY A 76 10.25 25.69 -2.31
C GLY A 76 9.21 25.42 -3.41
N ALA A 77 9.63 25.24 -4.65
CA ALA A 77 8.74 24.91 -5.76
C ALA A 77 8.09 23.52 -5.65
N ALA A 78 8.64 22.63 -4.80
CA ALA A 78 8.17 21.26 -4.66
C ALA A 78 7.42 20.97 -3.36
N VAL A 79 7.11 22.00 -2.56
CA VAL A 79 6.48 21.85 -1.23
C VAL A 79 5.16 21.06 -1.27
N ASP A 80 4.37 21.25 -2.32
CA ASP A 80 3.06 20.61 -2.47
C ASP A 80 3.10 19.30 -3.27
N VAL A 81 4.29 18.78 -3.62
CA VAL A 81 4.42 17.44 -4.20
C VAL A 81 4.00 16.42 -3.15
N MET A 82 3.06 15.56 -3.54
CA MET A 82 2.58 14.52 -2.61
C MET A 82 3.61 13.40 -2.50
N VAL A 83 4.22 13.24 -1.31
CA VAL A 83 5.13 12.13 -1.02
C VAL A 83 4.55 11.34 0.15
N LYS A 84 4.14 10.11 -0.09
CA LYS A 84 3.44 9.24 0.88
C LYS A 84 3.89 7.79 0.77
N THR A 85 3.61 6.99 1.82
CA THR A 85 3.54 5.54 1.67
C THR A 85 2.23 5.16 0.97
N ILE A 86 2.12 3.92 0.45
CA ILE A 86 0.88 3.43 -0.14
C ILE A 86 -0.26 3.50 0.89
N HIS A 87 -0.03 3.06 2.14
CA HIS A 87 -1.01 3.19 3.23
C HIS A 87 -1.39 4.64 3.51
N GLY A 88 -0.40 5.55 3.55
CA GLY A 88 -0.66 6.98 3.72
C GLY A 88 -1.44 7.59 2.57
N PHE A 89 -1.29 7.04 1.37
CA PHE A 89 -2.08 7.44 0.21
C PHE A 89 -3.52 6.90 0.29
N CYS A 90 -3.70 5.63 0.68
CA CYS A 90 -5.02 5.05 0.96
C CYS A 90 -5.77 5.86 2.03
N TYR A 91 -5.08 6.30 3.08
CA TYR A 91 -5.66 7.19 4.08
C TYR A 91 -6.18 8.51 3.48
N GLU A 92 -5.46 9.12 2.52
CA GLU A 92 -5.96 10.32 1.83
C GLU A 92 -7.23 10.04 1.00
N ILE A 93 -7.34 8.84 0.39
CA ILE A 93 -8.55 8.43 -0.33
C ILE A 93 -9.74 8.32 0.62
N LEU A 94 -9.57 7.65 1.76
CA LEU A 94 -10.63 7.50 2.77
C LEU A 94 -11.03 8.86 3.36
N ARG A 95 -10.05 9.72 3.69
CA ARG A 95 -10.28 11.08 4.17
C ARG A 95 -11.02 11.94 3.16
N TRP A 96 -10.72 11.79 1.89
CA TRP A 96 -11.45 12.45 0.83
C TRP A 96 -12.91 11.96 0.77
N ALA A 97 -13.13 10.64 0.81
CA ALA A 97 -14.47 10.05 0.80
C ALA A 97 -15.30 10.51 2.01
N ALA A 98 -14.73 10.52 3.20
CA ALA A 98 -15.36 11.00 4.43
C ALA A 98 -15.84 12.47 4.35
N ARG A 99 -15.16 13.30 3.55
CA ARG A 99 -15.58 14.69 3.32
C ARG A 99 -16.72 14.82 2.30
N GLN A 100 -16.89 13.83 1.42
CA GLN A 100 -17.99 13.80 0.45
C GLN A 100 -19.27 13.25 1.11
N ASP A 101 -19.12 12.24 1.96
CA ASP A 101 -20.20 11.57 2.65
C ASP A 101 -19.74 11.18 4.06
N SER A 102 -20.26 11.87 5.08
CA SER A 102 -19.91 11.64 6.48
C SER A 102 -20.38 10.29 7.02
N ASP A 103 -21.36 9.65 6.36
CA ASP A 103 -21.89 8.36 6.79
C ASP A 103 -20.95 7.20 6.42
N ILE A 104 -20.01 7.41 5.46
CA ILE A 104 -19.10 6.35 5.02
C ILE A 104 -18.00 6.10 6.06
N PHE A 105 -17.32 7.15 6.53
CA PHE A 105 -16.19 7.00 7.44
C PHE A 105 -16.13 8.01 8.60
N GLY A 106 -16.93 9.07 8.59
CA GLY A 106 -16.88 10.08 9.64
C GLY A 106 -15.45 10.57 9.95
N ASP A 107 -15.15 10.78 11.22
CA ASP A 107 -13.81 11.06 11.72
C ASP A 107 -13.21 9.76 12.27
N PHE A 108 -12.37 9.09 11.50
CA PHE A 108 -11.77 7.80 11.86
C PHE A 108 -10.30 7.92 12.22
N GLY A 109 -9.85 7.10 13.16
CA GLY A 109 -8.44 6.90 13.49
C GLY A 109 -7.82 5.74 12.69
N VAL A 110 -6.50 5.70 12.65
CA VAL A 110 -5.75 4.54 12.14
C VAL A 110 -5.02 3.92 13.32
N PHE A 111 -5.35 2.67 13.62
CA PHE A 111 -4.70 1.91 14.66
C PHE A 111 -3.42 1.26 14.13
N ASP A 112 -2.32 1.47 14.84
CA ASP A 112 -1.06 0.80 14.56
C ASP A 112 -1.02 -0.64 15.12
N GLU A 113 0.10 -1.31 14.93
CA GLU A 113 0.27 -2.69 15.41
C GLU A 113 0.11 -2.82 16.93
N THR A 114 0.45 -1.78 17.70
CA THR A 114 0.34 -1.78 19.16
C THR A 114 -1.10 -1.58 19.59
N ASP A 115 -1.79 -0.62 18.97
CA ASP A 115 -3.22 -0.37 19.21
C ASP A 115 -4.06 -1.62 18.90
N CYS A 116 -3.79 -2.24 17.74
CA CYS A 116 -4.44 -3.48 17.33
C CYS A 116 -4.16 -4.63 18.32
N LEU A 117 -2.92 -4.74 18.82
CA LEU A 117 -2.55 -5.76 19.80
C LEU A 117 -3.33 -5.61 21.10
N GLU A 118 -3.55 -4.38 21.56
CA GLU A 118 -4.33 -4.09 22.76
C GLU A 118 -5.81 -4.51 22.58
N LEU A 119 -6.41 -4.25 21.41
CA LEU A 119 -7.74 -4.73 21.11
C LEU A 119 -7.81 -6.27 21.11
N ILE A 120 -6.87 -6.91 20.40
CA ILE A 120 -6.82 -8.36 20.25
C ILE A 120 -6.65 -9.06 21.61
N ALA A 121 -5.88 -8.47 22.53
CA ALA A 121 -5.69 -9.01 23.88
C ALA A 121 -6.99 -9.08 24.70
N ASN A 122 -8.03 -8.36 24.30
CA ASN A 122 -9.34 -8.32 24.97
C ASN A 122 -10.41 -9.19 24.30
N LEU A 123 -10.12 -9.85 23.18
CA LEU A 123 -11.06 -10.73 22.48
C LEU A 123 -11.37 -11.99 23.29
N LYS A 124 -12.59 -12.45 23.20
CA LYS A 124 -13.16 -13.56 24.00
C LYS A 124 -12.34 -14.85 24.01
N TYR A 125 -11.79 -15.23 22.85
CA TYR A 125 -11.05 -16.50 22.70
C TYR A 125 -9.53 -16.31 22.76
N VAL A 126 -9.06 -15.11 23.05
CA VAL A 126 -7.64 -14.78 23.01
C VAL A 126 -7.05 -14.78 24.42
N ASN A 127 -5.97 -15.54 24.60
CA ASN A 127 -5.12 -15.37 25.77
C ASN A 127 -4.22 -14.13 25.53
N SER A 128 -4.31 -13.11 26.39
CA SER A 128 -3.59 -11.85 26.25
C SER A 128 -2.07 -12.01 26.12
N GLU A 129 -1.47 -13.00 26.83
CA GLU A 129 -0.05 -13.28 26.71
C GLU A 129 0.35 -13.78 25.30
N LYS A 130 -0.60 -14.24 24.53
CA LYS A 130 -0.42 -14.78 23.17
C LYS A 130 -1.09 -13.94 22.09
N ALA A 131 -1.57 -12.75 22.42
CA ALA A 131 -2.25 -11.85 21.50
C ALA A 131 -1.45 -11.58 20.22
N SER A 132 -0.13 -11.52 20.30
CA SER A 132 0.75 -11.32 19.13
C SER A 132 0.68 -12.45 18.09
N VAL A 133 0.37 -13.68 18.51
CA VAL A 133 0.18 -14.82 17.59
C VAL A 133 -1.18 -14.70 16.90
N PHE A 134 -2.23 -14.35 17.67
CA PHE A 134 -3.55 -14.07 17.11
C PHE A 134 -3.50 -12.89 16.13
N GLN A 135 -2.75 -11.84 16.44
CA GLN A 135 -2.57 -10.69 15.54
C GLN A 135 -1.98 -11.12 14.19
N LYS A 136 -0.98 -11.98 14.16
CA LYS A 136 -0.43 -12.53 12.91
C LYS A 136 -1.47 -13.31 12.11
N LEU A 137 -2.29 -14.11 12.78
CA LEU A 137 -3.35 -14.89 12.14
C LEU A 137 -4.48 -14.00 11.62
N ILE A 138 -4.93 -13.01 12.40
CA ILE A 138 -5.93 -12.01 12.01
C ILE A 138 -5.43 -11.23 10.77
N ASN A 139 -4.22 -10.69 10.83
CA ASN A 139 -3.62 -9.94 9.73
C ASN A 139 -3.55 -10.79 8.45
N LEU A 140 -3.11 -12.04 8.57
CA LEU A 140 -3.03 -12.96 7.44
C LEU A 140 -4.40 -13.19 6.78
N VAL A 141 -5.46 -13.36 7.57
CA VAL A 141 -6.81 -13.59 7.04
C VAL A 141 -7.37 -12.31 6.41
N LYS A 142 -7.17 -11.15 7.03
CA LYS A 142 -7.62 -9.85 6.49
C LYS A 142 -6.88 -9.50 5.19
N GLU A 143 -5.57 -9.72 5.13
CA GLU A 143 -4.76 -9.57 3.91
C GLU A 143 -5.27 -10.50 2.80
N TYR A 144 -5.45 -11.78 3.09
CA TYR A 144 -5.95 -12.76 2.13
C TYR A 144 -7.39 -12.46 1.68
N ARG A 145 -8.26 -12.00 2.57
CA ARG A 145 -9.61 -11.54 2.23
C ARG A 145 -9.56 -10.40 1.23
N GLY A 146 -8.67 -9.42 1.46
CA GLY A 146 -8.45 -8.33 0.53
C GLY A 146 -8.05 -8.83 -0.85
N GLU A 147 -7.02 -9.64 -0.95
CA GLU A 147 -6.57 -10.24 -2.20
C GLU A 147 -7.67 -11.07 -2.89
N TYR A 148 -8.38 -11.87 -2.11
CA TYR A 148 -9.41 -12.77 -2.63
C TYR A 148 -10.62 -12.01 -3.17
N ASN A 149 -11.14 -11.04 -2.44
CA ASN A 149 -12.32 -10.26 -2.81
C ASN A 149 -12.14 -9.48 -4.12
N PHE A 150 -10.89 -9.16 -4.49
CA PHE A 150 -10.60 -8.45 -5.73
C PHE A 150 -10.50 -9.33 -6.95
N PHE A 151 -10.09 -10.59 -6.76
CA PHE A 151 -9.85 -11.51 -7.85
C PHE A 151 -10.96 -12.54 -8.00
N SER A 152 -11.91 -12.62 -7.07
CA SER A 152 -13.11 -13.42 -7.17
C SER A 152 -14.33 -12.54 -7.44
N GLN A 153 -15.32 -13.11 -8.12
CA GLN A 153 -16.60 -12.44 -8.38
C GLN A 153 -17.54 -12.46 -7.14
N HIS A 154 -17.01 -12.75 -5.95
CA HIS A 154 -17.78 -12.93 -4.70
C HIS A 154 -17.25 -11.98 -3.61
N PRO A 155 -17.64 -10.69 -3.65
CA PRO A 155 -17.08 -9.68 -2.73
C PRO A 155 -17.57 -9.73 -1.27
N GLU A 156 -18.53 -10.59 -0.95
CA GLU A 156 -19.20 -10.60 0.36
C GLU A 156 -19.00 -11.92 1.14
N GLU A 157 -17.91 -12.64 0.90
CA GLU A 157 -17.68 -13.86 1.68
C GLU A 157 -17.37 -13.53 3.14
N ASP A 158 -17.98 -14.29 4.04
CA ASP A 158 -17.69 -14.21 5.47
C ASP A 158 -16.28 -14.75 5.77
N TYR A 159 -15.77 -14.45 6.94
CA TYR A 159 -14.42 -14.87 7.34
C TYR A 159 -14.25 -16.39 7.39
N GLU A 160 -15.31 -17.16 7.65
CA GLU A 160 -15.24 -18.62 7.67
C GLU A 160 -14.92 -19.17 6.28
N GLN A 161 -15.55 -18.63 5.24
CA GLN A 161 -15.26 -19.03 3.87
C GLN A 161 -13.86 -18.60 3.43
N VAL A 162 -13.42 -17.38 3.80
CA VAL A 162 -12.07 -16.89 3.52
C VAL A 162 -11.01 -17.82 4.13
N ILE A 163 -11.19 -18.24 5.40
CA ILE A 163 -10.21 -19.12 6.07
C ILE A 163 -10.19 -20.53 5.47
N LEU A 164 -11.36 -21.07 5.09
CA LEU A 164 -11.44 -22.36 4.41
C LEU A 164 -10.66 -22.35 3.10
N ARG A 165 -10.76 -21.28 2.33
CA ARG A 165 -10.01 -21.12 1.08
C ARG A 165 -8.53 -20.89 1.31
N LEU A 166 -8.15 -20.11 2.34
CA LEU A 166 -6.77 -19.92 2.73
C LEU A 166 -6.12 -21.27 3.09
N LYS A 167 -6.84 -22.13 3.81
CA LYS A 167 -6.39 -23.49 4.14
C LYS A 167 -6.24 -24.38 2.90
N ASP A 168 -7.16 -24.27 1.95
CA ASP A 168 -7.10 -25.04 0.71
C ASP A 168 -5.94 -24.59 -0.20
N LYS A 169 -5.76 -23.29 -0.36
CA LYS A 169 -4.78 -22.72 -1.29
C LYS A 169 -3.38 -22.53 -0.70
N ASN A 170 -3.29 -22.14 0.55
CA ASN A 170 -2.03 -21.73 1.21
C ASN A 170 -1.96 -22.21 2.67
N PRO A 171 -2.12 -23.51 2.97
CA PRO A 171 -2.14 -24.03 4.34
C PRO A 171 -0.86 -23.72 5.11
N GLN A 172 0.27 -23.64 4.41
CA GLN A 172 1.57 -23.38 5.02
C GLN A 172 1.64 -21.98 5.64
N ARG A 173 0.98 -20.96 5.05
CA ARG A 173 0.98 -19.58 5.61
C ARG A 173 0.36 -19.53 7.01
N LEU A 174 -0.74 -20.26 7.25
CA LEU A 174 -1.36 -20.35 8.59
C LEU A 174 -0.45 -21.07 9.58
N ALA A 175 0.15 -22.18 9.15
CA ALA A 175 1.07 -22.94 10.00
C ALA A 175 2.32 -22.12 10.37
N ASP A 176 2.87 -21.36 9.43
CA ASP A 176 4.04 -20.51 9.67
C ASP A 176 3.69 -19.32 10.58
N ALA A 177 2.50 -18.72 10.45
CA ALA A 177 2.03 -17.64 11.31
C ALA A 177 1.89 -18.07 12.78
N ALA A 178 1.50 -19.33 13.03
CA ALA A 178 1.33 -19.91 14.36
C ALA A 178 2.45 -20.87 14.75
N LYS A 179 3.61 -20.83 14.08
CA LYS A 179 4.72 -21.76 14.31
C LYS A 179 5.15 -21.79 15.79
N GLY A 180 5.12 -23.00 16.39
CA GLY A 180 5.40 -23.21 17.81
C GLY A 180 4.22 -22.92 18.74
N PHE A 181 3.03 -22.64 18.18
CA PHE A 181 1.78 -22.35 18.90
C PHE A 181 0.58 -23.06 18.25
N GLU A 182 0.72 -24.36 17.99
CA GLU A 182 -0.27 -25.17 17.28
C GLU A 182 -1.64 -25.20 18.00
N ASN A 183 -1.63 -25.11 19.34
CA ASN A 183 -2.85 -25.00 20.14
C ASN A 183 -3.60 -23.69 19.87
N ILE A 184 -2.89 -22.59 19.58
CA ILE A 184 -3.51 -21.31 19.20
C ILE A 184 -4.12 -21.43 17.82
N LEU A 185 -3.44 -22.06 16.88
CA LEU A 185 -3.99 -22.31 15.56
C LEU A 185 -5.30 -23.12 15.65
N MET A 186 -5.37 -24.13 16.52
CA MET A 186 -6.59 -24.90 16.75
C MET A 186 -7.75 -24.04 17.30
N ILE A 187 -7.46 -23.15 18.26
CA ILE A 187 -8.46 -22.23 18.81
C ILE A 187 -8.92 -21.26 17.72
N PHE A 188 -7.98 -20.68 16.99
CA PHE A 188 -8.29 -19.76 15.91
C PHE A 188 -9.11 -20.42 14.81
N ASP A 189 -8.77 -21.63 14.43
CA ASP A 189 -9.52 -22.43 13.44
C ASP A 189 -10.96 -22.71 13.86
N ALA A 190 -11.17 -22.97 15.15
CA ALA A 190 -12.51 -23.28 15.66
C ALA A 190 -13.41 -22.04 15.80
N HIS A 191 -12.82 -20.86 15.97
CA HIS A 191 -13.55 -19.61 16.29
C HIS A 191 -13.18 -18.42 15.39
N CYS A 192 -12.56 -18.65 14.24
CA CYS A 192 -12.04 -17.56 13.40
C CYS A 192 -13.08 -16.52 13.01
N GLY A 193 -14.29 -16.94 12.63
CA GLY A 193 -15.38 -16.04 12.28
C GLY A 193 -15.81 -15.16 13.45
N GLU A 194 -15.91 -15.74 14.67
CA GLU A 194 -16.24 -14.98 15.87
C GLU A 194 -15.11 -14.00 16.26
N ILE A 195 -13.86 -14.46 16.24
CA ILE A 195 -12.68 -13.65 16.58
C ILE A 195 -12.56 -12.45 15.63
N LEU A 196 -12.64 -12.67 14.32
CA LEU A 196 -12.51 -11.61 13.33
C LEU A 196 -13.66 -10.64 13.35
N LYS A 197 -14.89 -11.14 13.56
CA LYS A 197 -16.06 -10.27 13.70
C LYS A 197 -15.96 -9.40 14.94
N GLU A 198 -15.61 -9.98 16.10
CA GLU A 198 -15.43 -9.23 17.34
C GLU A 198 -14.34 -8.18 17.20
N TYR A 199 -13.22 -8.51 16.55
CA TYR A 199 -12.15 -7.58 16.26
C TYR A 199 -12.60 -6.41 15.37
N ASP A 200 -13.31 -6.69 14.26
CA ASP A 200 -13.85 -5.64 13.39
C ASP A 200 -14.90 -4.77 14.11
N ASP A 201 -15.73 -5.37 14.99
CA ASP A 201 -16.70 -4.63 15.79
C ASP A 201 -15.99 -3.69 16.78
N MET A 202 -14.91 -4.15 17.44
CA MET A 202 -14.09 -3.29 18.33
C MET A 202 -13.40 -2.15 17.58
N LEU A 203 -12.86 -2.38 16.37
CA LEU A 203 -12.33 -1.31 15.53
C LEU A 203 -13.42 -0.28 15.21
N ARG A 204 -14.61 -0.74 14.84
CA ARG A 204 -15.75 0.14 14.52
C ARG A 204 -16.24 0.94 15.73
N GLU A 205 -16.33 0.33 16.91
CA GLU A 205 -16.68 1.02 18.16
C GLU A 205 -15.67 2.12 18.53
N ASN A 206 -14.40 1.93 18.18
CA ASN A 206 -13.35 2.92 18.37
C ASN A 206 -13.25 3.92 17.21
N HIS A 207 -14.16 3.89 16.22
CA HIS A 207 -14.07 4.70 15.01
C HIS A 207 -12.69 4.58 14.34
N ALA A 208 -12.14 3.37 14.26
CA ALA A 208 -10.80 3.11 13.76
C ALA A 208 -10.79 2.09 12.62
N VAL A 209 -9.74 2.15 11.82
CA VAL A 209 -9.37 1.15 10.82
C VAL A 209 -7.94 0.69 11.10
N ASP A 210 -7.62 -0.55 10.80
CA ASP A 210 -6.24 -1.03 10.78
C ASP A 210 -5.57 -0.83 9.41
N PHE A 211 -4.30 -1.19 9.28
CA PHE A 211 -3.57 -1.03 8.02
C PHE A 211 -4.13 -1.89 6.88
N ASN A 212 -4.68 -3.07 7.16
CA ASN A 212 -5.31 -3.90 6.14
C ASN A 212 -6.58 -3.23 5.62
N ASP A 213 -7.40 -2.67 6.54
CA ASP A 213 -8.63 -1.98 6.17
C ASP A 213 -8.36 -0.73 5.32
N LEU A 214 -7.26 0.00 5.57
CA LEU A 214 -6.90 1.15 4.74
C LEU A 214 -6.80 0.79 3.26
N ILE A 215 -6.10 -0.29 2.94
CA ILE A 215 -5.93 -0.73 1.54
C ILE A 215 -7.23 -1.29 0.99
N ASN A 216 -7.91 -2.15 1.76
CA ASN A 216 -9.14 -2.81 1.36
C ASN A 216 -10.25 -1.81 1.05
N GLU A 217 -10.47 -0.84 1.93
CA GLU A 217 -11.50 0.17 1.77
C GLU A 217 -11.16 1.19 0.68
N ALA A 218 -9.90 1.62 0.57
CA ALA A 218 -9.49 2.48 -0.52
C ALA A 218 -9.70 1.80 -1.88
N TYR A 219 -9.37 0.52 -1.99
CA TYR A 219 -9.63 -0.23 -3.22
C TYR A 219 -11.12 -0.36 -3.49
N ARG A 220 -11.95 -0.68 -2.47
CA ARG A 220 -13.41 -0.77 -2.62
C ARG A 220 -13.99 0.55 -3.16
N LEU A 221 -13.57 1.68 -2.64
CA LEU A 221 -13.98 3.00 -3.13
C LEU A 221 -13.57 3.22 -4.59
N LEU A 222 -12.37 2.85 -4.97
CA LEU A 222 -11.84 2.99 -6.32
C LEU A 222 -12.49 2.05 -7.35
N GLN A 223 -13.28 1.04 -6.93
CA GLN A 223 -14.11 0.27 -7.88
C GLN A 223 -15.27 1.12 -8.45
N GLN A 224 -15.66 2.18 -7.77
CA GLN A 224 -16.61 3.16 -8.30
C GLN A 224 -15.90 4.05 -9.33
N ASP A 225 -16.33 3.98 -10.58
CA ASP A 225 -15.67 4.70 -11.69
C ASP A 225 -15.61 6.21 -11.48
N GLU A 226 -16.60 6.79 -10.81
CA GLU A 226 -16.64 8.22 -10.47
C GLU A 226 -15.52 8.58 -9.50
N VAL A 227 -15.31 7.77 -8.47
CA VAL A 227 -14.21 7.94 -7.50
C VAL A 227 -12.86 7.76 -8.19
N ALA A 228 -12.71 6.69 -8.97
CA ALA A 228 -11.47 6.42 -9.70
C ALA A 228 -11.10 7.59 -10.62
N LYS A 229 -12.05 8.16 -11.37
CA LYS A 229 -11.83 9.32 -12.25
C LYS A 229 -11.34 10.56 -11.51
N VAL A 230 -11.83 10.82 -10.29
CA VAL A 230 -11.34 11.94 -9.48
C VAL A 230 -9.84 11.82 -9.23
N TRP A 231 -9.39 10.62 -8.82
CA TRP A 231 -7.99 10.37 -8.52
C TRP A 231 -7.12 10.27 -9.78
N GLN A 232 -7.63 9.69 -10.88
CA GLN A 232 -6.97 9.66 -12.19
C GLN A 232 -6.69 11.06 -12.72
N ASN A 233 -7.63 11.98 -12.56
CA ASN A 233 -7.51 13.36 -13.05
C ASN A 233 -6.67 14.26 -12.14
N ARG A 234 -6.40 13.84 -10.91
CA ARG A 234 -5.66 14.61 -9.91
C ARG A 234 -4.16 14.68 -10.21
N PHE A 235 -3.57 13.58 -10.68
CA PHE A 235 -2.14 13.49 -10.86
C PHE A 235 -1.77 13.28 -12.33
N LYS A 236 -0.80 14.04 -12.81
CA LYS A 236 -0.22 13.93 -14.15
C LYS A 236 1.03 13.07 -14.18
N PHE A 237 1.76 13.04 -13.06
CA PHE A 237 3.01 12.30 -12.92
C PHE A 237 3.00 11.46 -11.65
N TRP A 238 3.31 10.20 -11.82
CA TRP A 238 3.48 9.23 -10.74
C TRP A 238 4.92 8.75 -10.68
N CYS A 239 5.48 8.74 -9.49
CA CYS A 239 6.74 8.09 -9.17
C CYS A 239 6.46 7.05 -8.09
N VAL A 240 6.72 5.77 -8.37
CA VAL A 240 6.53 4.69 -7.40
C VAL A 240 7.87 4.02 -7.18
N ASP A 241 8.39 4.08 -5.96
CA ASP A 241 9.66 3.45 -5.59
C ASP A 241 9.43 2.09 -4.95
N GLU A 242 10.43 1.22 -5.03
CA GLU A 242 10.46 -0.15 -4.48
C GLU A 242 9.26 -1.00 -4.94
N VAL A 243 8.92 -0.94 -6.26
CA VAL A 243 7.76 -1.66 -6.82
C VAL A 243 7.83 -3.18 -6.64
N GLN A 244 9.00 -3.76 -6.37
CA GLN A 244 9.15 -5.19 -6.07
C GLN A 244 8.55 -5.59 -4.72
N ASP A 245 8.32 -4.63 -3.81
CA ASP A 245 7.74 -4.87 -2.48
C ASP A 245 6.21 -4.69 -2.45
N ILE A 246 5.62 -4.23 -3.55
CA ILE A 246 4.19 -3.98 -3.68
C ILE A 246 3.43 -5.30 -3.77
N SER A 247 2.42 -5.49 -2.93
CA SER A 247 1.50 -6.61 -3.02
C SER A 247 0.62 -6.53 -4.28
N ARG A 248 0.04 -7.66 -4.67
CA ARG A 248 -0.88 -7.72 -5.81
C ARG A 248 -2.07 -6.77 -5.66
N LEU A 249 -2.59 -6.65 -4.43
CA LEU A 249 -3.70 -5.77 -4.11
C LEU A 249 -3.32 -4.30 -4.27
N GLU A 250 -2.18 -3.89 -3.70
CA GLU A 250 -1.66 -2.54 -3.82
C GLU A 250 -1.38 -2.17 -5.29
N TYR A 251 -0.82 -3.09 -6.08
CA TYR A 251 -0.63 -2.89 -7.51
C TYR A 251 -1.95 -2.66 -8.24
N SER A 252 -2.98 -3.49 -7.95
CA SER A 252 -4.30 -3.34 -8.55
C SER A 252 -4.97 -2.01 -8.16
N LEU A 253 -4.78 -1.57 -6.91
CA LEU A 253 -5.23 -0.27 -6.43
C LEU A 253 -4.56 0.87 -7.22
N LEU A 254 -3.25 0.84 -7.38
CA LEU A 254 -2.50 1.86 -8.11
C LEU A 254 -2.89 1.92 -9.58
N THR A 255 -3.05 0.78 -10.25
CA THR A 255 -3.42 0.73 -11.67
C THR A 255 -4.79 1.35 -11.95
N ARG A 256 -5.73 1.27 -10.98
CA ARG A 256 -7.03 1.97 -11.09
C ARG A 256 -6.89 3.49 -11.13
N MET A 257 -5.79 4.05 -10.61
CA MET A 257 -5.59 5.50 -10.51
C MET A 257 -4.64 6.07 -11.56
N PHE A 258 -3.84 5.25 -12.23
CA PHE A 258 -2.83 5.76 -13.17
C PHE A 258 -3.44 6.51 -14.36
N GLY A 259 -4.58 6.04 -14.89
CA GLY A 259 -5.25 6.71 -16.02
C GLY A 259 -4.30 6.94 -17.20
N SER A 260 -4.24 8.20 -17.68
CA SER A 260 -3.33 8.65 -18.75
C SER A 260 -2.07 9.33 -18.22
N SER A 261 -1.77 9.21 -16.93
CA SER A 261 -0.63 9.84 -16.30
C SER A 261 0.70 9.26 -16.78
N ASN A 262 1.75 10.07 -16.69
CA ASN A 262 3.11 9.61 -16.94
C ASN A 262 3.68 8.89 -15.71
N LEU A 263 4.22 7.69 -15.90
CA LEU A 263 4.65 6.80 -14.82
C LEU A 263 6.17 6.64 -14.81
N LEU A 264 6.75 6.74 -13.63
CA LEU A 264 8.09 6.23 -13.34
C LEU A 264 8.00 5.22 -12.20
N LEU A 265 8.19 3.96 -12.53
CA LEU A 265 8.23 2.85 -11.57
C LEU A 265 9.68 2.47 -11.32
N CYS A 266 10.10 2.42 -10.06
CA CYS A 266 11.47 2.07 -9.67
C CYS A 266 11.46 0.80 -8.82
N GLY A 267 12.37 -0.13 -9.12
CA GLY A 267 12.50 -1.37 -8.39
C GLY A 267 13.88 -1.99 -8.46
N ASP A 268 14.11 -2.97 -7.58
CA ASP A 268 15.32 -3.78 -7.57
C ASP A 268 14.99 -5.23 -7.91
N ILE A 269 15.37 -5.66 -9.13
CA ILE A 269 15.08 -7.00 -9.63
C ILE A 269 15.77 -8.10 -8.81
N PHE A 270 16.87 -7.77 -8.10
CA PHE A 270 17.61 -8.74 -7.29
C PHE A 270 17.02 -8.89 -5.87
N GLN A 271 16.11 -8.00 -5.47
CA GLN A 271 15.40 -8.06 -4.19
C GLN A 271 14.03 -8.73 -4.29
N THR A 272 13.56 -9.07 -5.49
CA THR A 272 12.32 -9.84 -5.73
C THR A 272 12.35 -11.27 -5.15
N ILE A 273 13.36 -11.61 -4.33
CA ILE A 273 13.47 -12.90 -3.62
C ILE A 273 12.46 -13.02 -2.47
N TYR A 274 11.68 -11.98 -2.20
CA TYR A 274 10.69 -12.00 -1.12
C TYR A 274 9.29 -12.44 -1.61
N GLU A 275 9.22 -13.63 -2.25
CA GLU A 275 7.96 -14.32 -2.58
C GLU A 275 7.01 -14.53 -1.38
N TRP A 276 7.53 -14.37 -0.16
CA TRP A 276 6.80 -14.63 1.06
C TRP A 276 5.73 -13.56 1.43
N ARG A 277 5.72 -12.40 0.77
CA ARG A 277 4.70 -11.35 0.94
C ARG A 277 3.60 -11.38 -0.13
N GLY A 278 3.54 -12.43 -0.97
CA GLY A 278 2.57 -12.47 -2.08
C GLY A 278 2.91 -11.50 -3.21
N SER A 279 4.11 -10.88 -3.21
CA SER A 279 4.60 -10.13 -4.35
C SER A 279 4.86 -11.10 -5.51
N ASP A 280 4.19 -10.87 -6.62
CA ASP A 280 4.35 -11.68 -7.83
C ASP A 280 5.21 -10.92 -8.84
N PRO A 281 6.49 -11.31 -9.04
CA PRO A 281 7.40 -10.63 -9.95
C PRO A 281 6.95 -10.70 -11.41
N THR A 282 5.95 -11.51 -11.74
CA THR A 282 5.43 -11.63 -13.11
C THR A 282 4.74 -10.35 -13.59
N PHE A 283 4.28 -9.47 -12.69
CA PHE A 283 3.67 -8.19 -13.05
C PHE A 283 4.66 -7.22 -13.69
N ILE A 284 5.94 -7.27 -13.31
CA ILE A 284 6.99 -6.42 -13.88
C ILE A 284 7.27 -6.79 -15.34
N ASN A 285 7.03 -8.05 -15.72
CA ASN A 285 7.29 -8.56 -17.08
C ASN A 285 6.09 -8.42 -18.03
N GLN A 286 4.90 -7.99 -17.57
CA GLN A 286 3.69 -7.84 -18.40
C GLN A 286 3.32 -6.39 -18.70
N SER A 287 4.06 -5.45 -18.14
CA SER A 287 3.93 -4.01 -18.38
C SER A 287 5.08 -3.52 -19.27
#